data_af058b1a849e7dd807d40e147c8cdfed
#
_entry.id   af058b1a849e7dd807d40e147c8cdfed
#
_cell.length_a   1.000
_cell.length_b   1.000
_cell.length_c   1.000
_cell.angle_alpha   90.00
_cell.angle_beta   90.00
_cell.angle_gamma   90.00
#
_symmetry.space_group_name_H-M   'P 1'
#
loop_
_entity.id
_entity.type
_entity.pdbx_description
1 polymer ?
#
loop_
_entity_poly.entity_id
_entity_poly.type
_entity_poly.pdbx_seq_one_letter_code
_entity_poly.pdbx_strand_id
1 'polypeptide(L)'
;RVLKDGGQLFFNVKSKTHNKLLKTAHWLEFTSGFQLLDFKSFIIWKYSGSFDSTKKRFHLDYEIVYHLSKGSNIYLNENCGIHDPLSSVWYIPHSIPKKERVHPTQMPEGLVERILAVASKEGDIVLDNFMGSGTTGVVCKREGLDFIGMEINPKHLETAQKRIDKVILLDQFESIIDWDWKKK
;
A
#
# COMPACT_ATOMS: atom_id res chain seq x y z
N ARG A 1 -9.35 -14.92 10.38
CA ARG A 1 -9.28 -15.07 11.86
C ARG A 1 -8.61 -13.85 12.53
N VAL A 2 -7.73 -13.15 11.79
CA VAL A 2 -6.96 -12.00 12.33
C VAL A 2 -7.73 -10.69 12.20
N LEU A 3 -8.52 -10.54 11.13
CA LEU A 3 -9.25 -9.32 10.85
C LEU A 3 -10.44 -9.16 11.81
N LYS A 4 -10.56 -7.99 12.43
CA LYS A 4 -11.72 -7.61 13.26
C LYS A 4 -12.95 -7.41 12.39
N ASP A 5 -14.15 -7.40 12.97
CA ASP A 5 -15.35 -6.96 12.29
C ASP A 5 -15.19 -5.48 11.90
N GLY A 6 -15.53 -5.12 10.68
CA GLY A 6 -15.23 -3.82 10.08
C GLY A 6 -13.78 -3.67 9.60
N GLY A 7 -12.90 -4.62 9.90
CA GLY A 7 -11.51 -4.61 9.41
C GLY A 7 -11.44 -4.78 7.90
N GLN A 8 -10.46 -4.15 7.28
CA GLN A 8 -10.30 -4.07 5.83
C GLN A 8 -9.00 -4.74 5.38
N LEU A 9 -9.03 -5.38 4.21
CA LEU A 9 -7.89 -6.02 3.57
C LEU A 9 -7.67 -5.38 2.20
N PHE A 10 -6.47 -4.86 1.98
CA PHE A 10 -6.01 -4.38 0.69
C PHE A 10 -4.95 -5.35 0.16
N PHE A 11 -5.24 -5.97 -0.97
CA PHE A 11 -4.37 -6.99 -1.54
C PHE A 11 -3.93 -6.61 -2.96
N ASN A 12 -2.64 -6.27 -3.10
CA ASN A 12 -2.07 -5.91 -4.39
C ASN A 12 -1.54 -7.16 -5.11
N VAL A 13 -1.94 -7.34 -6.35
CA VAL A 13 -1.50 -8.44 -7.21
C VAL A 13 -1.07 -7.94 -8.58
N LYS A 14 0.15 -8.27 -8.94
CA LYS A 14 0.65 -8.03 -10.28
C LYS A 14 0.35 -9.22 -11.19
N SER A 15 -0.34 -8.96 -12.28
CA SER A 15 -0.56 -9.96 -13.32
C SER A 15 0.74 -10.41 -13.97
N LYS A 16 0.98 -11.72 -13.98
CA LYS A 16 2.10 -12.33 -14.70
C LYS A 16 1.59 -13.27 -15.77
N THR A 17 2.24 -13.24 -16.93
CA THR A 17 2.04 -14.25 -17.98
C THR A 17 3.18 -15.26 -17.94
N HIS A 18 2.87 -16.53 -18.07
CA HIS A 18 3.86 -17.59 -18.26
C HIS A 18 3.38 -18.49 -19.40
N ASN A 19 4.26 -18.77 -20.37
CA ASN A 19 3.94 -19.56 -21.55
C ASN A 19 2.67 -19.05 -22.29
N LYS A 20 2.55 -17.73 -22.47
CA LYS A 20 1.39 -17.05 -23.09
C LYS A 20 0.06 -17.19 -22.34
N LEU A 21 0.03 -17.86 -21.22
CA LEU A 21 -1.16 -17.98 -20.36
C LEU A 21 -1.07 -16.99 -19.20
N LEU A 22 -2.19 -16.38 -18.86
CA LEU A 22 -2.30 -15.56 -17.66
C LEU A 22 -2.22 -16.48 -16.44
N LYS A 23 -1.15 -16.34 -15.65
CA LYS A 23 -0.93 -17.14 -14.43
C LYS A 23 -1.22 -16.35 -13.15
N THR A 24 -1.88 -15.24 -13.24
CA THR A 24 -2.38 -14.61 -12.04
C THR A 24 -3.64 -15.35 -11.66
N ALA A 25 -3.75 -15.72 -10.41
CA ALA A 25 -5.01 -16.18 -9.86
C ALA A 25 -6.08 -15.17 -10.28
N HIS A 26 -7.02 -15.62 -11.07
CA HIS A 26 -8.16 -14.81 -11.41
C HIS A 26 -8.86 -14.46 -10.09
N TRP A 27 -9.40 -13.25 -9.97
CA TRP A 27 -10.08 -12.83 -8.75
C TRP A 27 -11.11 -13.91 -8.27
N LEU A 28 -11.73 -14.66 -9.20
CA LEU A 28 -12.64 -15.77 -8.88
C LEU A 28 -11.95 -16.94 -8.17
N GLU A 29 -10.71 -17.28 -8.50
CA GLU A 29 -9.93 -18.30 -7.77
C GLU A 29 -9.51 -17.75 -6.39
N PHE A 30 -9.28 -16.45 -6.32
CA PHE A 30 -8.87 -15.77 -5.11
C PHE A 30 -10.01 -15.69 -4.09
N THR A 31 -11.22 -15.37 -4.54
CA THR A 31 -12.39 -15.22 -3.65
C THR A 31 -12.89 -16.56 -3.10
N SER A 32 -12.63 -17.68 -3.77
CA SER A 32 -12.96 -19.00 -3.22
C SER A 32 -12.23 -19.30 -1.91
N GLY A 33 -11.06 -18.66 -1.67
CA GLY A 33 -10.30 -18.72 -0.43
C GLY A 33 -10.73 -17.73 0.66
N PHE A 34 -11.49 -16.69 0.30
CA PHE A 34 -11.90 -15.61 1.20
C PHE A 34 -13.41 -15.61 1.50
N GLN A 35 -14.01 -16.79 1.65
CA GLN A 35 -15.46 -16.94 1.90
C GLN A 35 -15.99 -16.15 3.11
N LEU A 36 -15.12 -15.67 3.99
CA LEU A 36 -15.45 -14.91 5.18
C LEU A 36 -15.25 -13.39 5.01
N LEU A 37 -14.90 -12.92 3.81
CA LEU A 37 -14.67 -11.51 3.52
C LEU A 37 -15.60 -11.03 2.41
N ASP A 38 -16.14 -9.85 2.60
CA ASP A 38 -16.94 -9.15 1.60
C ASP A 38 -16.03 -8.45 0.61
N PHE A 39 -16.27 -8.65 -0.67
CA PHE A 39 -15.63 -7.86 -1.71
C PHE A 39 -16.23 -6.45 -1.73
N LYS A 40 -15.40 -5.42 -1.72
CA LYS A 40 -15.82 -4.01 -1.76
C LYS A 40 -15.55 -3.39 -3.14
N SER A 41 -14.31 -3.43 -3.62
CA SER A 41 -13.97 -2.81 -4.90
C SER A 41 -12.66 -3.35 -5.49
N PHE A 42 -12.49 -3.08 -6.78
CA PHE A 42 -11.19 -3.08 -7.43
C PHE A 42 -10.64 -1.66 -7.43
N ILE A 43 -9.41 -1.50 -7.02
CA ILE A 43 -8.68 -0.25 -7.13
C ILE A 43 -7.63 -0.43 -8.21
N ILE A 44 -7.65 0.44 -9.20
CA ILE A 44 -6.67 0.47 -10.29
C ILE A 44 -5.56 1.43 -9.91
N TRP A 45 -4.43 0.88 -9.50
CA TRP A 45 -3.23 1.66 -9.28
C TRP A 45 -2.50 1.84 -10.61
N LYS A 46 -2.70 3.02 -11.23
CA LYS A 46 -2.05 3.41 -12.48
C LYS A 46 -0.74 4.13 -12.21
N TYR A 47 0.27 3.80 -13.01
CA TYR A 47 1.59 4.44 -12.97
C TYR A 47 2.14 4.63 -14.39
N SER A 48 3.14 5.51 -14.53
CA SER A 48 3.86 5.72 -15.78
C SER A 48 5.15 4.88 -15.84
N GLY A 49 5.64 4.63 -17.05
CA GLY A 49 6.98 4.03 -17.27
C GLY A 49 6.98 2.53 -17.56
N SER A 50 5.82 1.87 -17.67
CA SER A 50 5.77 0.54 -18.28
C SER A 50 5.89 0.67 -19.80
N PHE A 51 6.87 -0.01 -20.39
CA PHE A 51 7.11 -0.01 -21.82
C PHE A 51 7.29 -1.42 -22.35
N ASP A 52 6.48 -1.81 -23.34
CA ASP A 52 6.69 -3.04 -24.08
C ASP A 52 7.41 -2.75 -25.39
N SER A 53 8.70 -3.08 -25.44
CA SER A 53 9.55 -2.89 -26.62
C SER A 53 9.11 -3.72 -27.82
N THR A 54 8.33 -4.79 -27.61
CA THR A 54 7.85 -5.65 -28.69
C THR A 54 6.73 -5.05 -29.52
N LYS A 55 6.02 -4.03 -28.99
CA LYS A 55 4.85 -3.40 -29.61
C LYS A 55 3.75 -4.38 -30.03
N LYS A 56 3.69 -5.57 -29.39
CA LYS A 56 2.72 -6.63 -29.72
C LYS A 56 1.55 -6.73 -28.76
N ARG A 57 1.52 -5.88 -27.74
CA ARG A 57 0.46 -5.82 -26.73
C ARG A 57 0.36 -4.42 -26.13
N PHE A 58 -0.74 -4.13 -25.47
CA PHE A 58 -0.87 -2.92 -24.67
C PHE A 58 0.12 -2.93 -23.50
N HIS A 59 0.57 -1.75 -23.11
CA HIS A 59 1.45 -1.59 -21.96
C HIS A 59 0.69 -1.97 -20.68
N LEU A 60 1.34 -2.70 -19.80
CA LEU A 60 0.82 -2.98 -18.47
C LEU A 60 1.31 -1.87 -17.53
N ASP A 61 0.55 -0.78 -17.48
CA ASP A 61 0.88 0.44 -16.74
C ASP A 61 0.01 0.64 -15.49
N TYR A 62 -0.60 -0.44 -15.03
CA TYR A 62 -1.38 -0.49 -13.80
C TYR A 62 -1.22 -1.82 -13.06
N GLU A 63 -1.57 -1.80 -11.79
CA GLU A 63 -1.79 -2.99 -10.96
C GLU A 63 -3.16 -2.89 -10.30
N ILE A 64 -3.66 -4.03 -9.85
CA ILE A 64 -4.95 -4.09 -9.16
C ILE A 64 -4.70 -4.28 -7.66
N VAL A 65 -5.35 -3.44 -6.86
CA VAL A 65 -5.49 -3.65 -5.42
C VAL A 65 -6.92 -4.08 -5.15
N TYR A 66 -7.09 -5.26 -4.60
CA TYR A 66 -8.39 -5.78 -4.18
C TYR A 66 -8.71 -5.22 -2.81
N HIS A 67 -9.86 -4.62 -2.66
CA HIS A 67 -10.39 -4.15 -1.39
C HIS A 67 -11.47 -5.09 -0.91
N LEU A 68 -11.22 -5.73 0.23
CA LEU A 68 -12.15 -6.62 0.92
C LEU A 68 -12.33 -6.15 2.36
N SER A 69 -13.40 -6.61 3.01
CA SER A 69 -13.62 -6.34 4.43
C SER A 69 -14.24 -7.53 5.15
N LYS A 70 -14.12 -7.55 6.45
CA LYS A 70 -14.90 -8.45 7.30
C LYS A 70 -16.15 -7.72 7.77
N GLY A 71 -17.27 -8.03 7.10
CA GLY A 71 -18.56 -7.36 7.33
C GLY A 71 -18.69 -6.01 6.60
N SER A 72 -19.87 -5.42 6.71
CA SER A 72 -20.26 -4.23 5.94
C SER A 72 -19.94 -2.90 6.62
N ASN A 73 -19.75 -2.89 7.93
CA ASN A 73 -19.50 -1.65 8.70
C ASN A 73 -18.01 -1.29 8.67
N ILE A 74 -17.54 -0.74 7.54
CA ILE A 74 -16.16 -0.30 7.35
C ILE A 74 -16.02 1.20 7.60
N TYR A 75 -14.83 1.62 8.00
CA TYR A 75 -14.45 3.02 8.10
C TYR A 75 -13.80 3.50 6.79
N LEU A 76 -14.31 4.59 6.22
CA LEU A 76 -13.68 5.32 5.11
C LEU A 76 -13.71 6.80 5.41
N ASN A 77 -12.54 7.44 5.38
CA ASN A 77 -12.37 8.86 5.65
C ASN A 77 -12.47 9.67 4.35
N GLU A 78 -13.62 10.30 4.14
CA GLU A 78 -13.82 11.18 2.98
C GLU A 78 -13.15 12.55 3.13
N ASN A 79 -12.73 12.91 4.35
CA ASN A 79 -12.14 14.20 4.70
C ASN A 79 -10.63 14.12 4.96
N CYS A 80 -9.92 13.13 4.40
CA CYS A 80 -8.49 12.91 4.62
C CYS A 80 -7.56 13.87 3.85
N GLY A 81 -8.09 14.93 3.23
CA GLY A 81 -7.33 15.90 2.45
C GLY A 81 -6.93 15.45 1.04
N ILE A 82 -7.28 14.25 0.64
CA ILE A 82 -7.05 13.73 -0.71
C ILE A 82 -8.21 14.18 -1.61
N HIS A 83 -7.90 14.70 -2.80
CA HIS A 83 -8.92 14.96 -3.80
C HIS A 83 -9.54 13.65 -4.29
N ASP A 84 -10.87 13.52 -4.20
CA ASP A 84 -11.64 12.32 -4.50
C ASP A 84 -11.06 11.07 -3.81
N PRO A 85 -11.16 11.01 -2.47
CA PRO A 85 -10.53 9.95 -1.68
C PRO A 85 -11.10 8.57 -1.97
N LEU A 86 -12.39 8.49 -2.36
CA LEU A 86 -13.08 7.23 -2.67
C LEU A 86 -12.95 6.80 -4.14
N SER A 87 -12.25 7.56 -4.99
CA SER A 87 -11.94 7.13 -6.36
C SER A 87 -11.25 5.77 -6.36
N SER A 88 -11.66 4.91 -7.26
CA SER A 88 -11.03 3.59 -7.46
C SER A 88 -9.92 3.60 -8.52
N VAL A 89 -9.57 4.76 -9.08
CA VAL A 89 -8.45 4.91 -10.02
C VAL A 89 -7.42 5.86 -9.44
N TRP A 90 -6.25 5.32 -9.10
CA TRP A 90 -5.19 6.04 -8.42
C TRP A 90 -3.98 6.24 -9.31
N TYR A 91 -3.54 7.48 -9.46
CA TYR A 91 -2.32 7.85 -10.20
C TYR A 91 -1.18 8.04 -9.21
N ILE A 92 -0.41 6.98 -8.95
CA ILE A 92 0.72 7.01 -8.02
C ILE A 92 1.96 6.51 -8.74
N PRO A 93 3.03 7.33 -8.84
CA PRO A 93 4.25 6.91 -9.51
C PRO A 93 4.84 5.64 -8.90
N HIS A 94 5.21 4.69 -9.75
CA HIS A 94 5.91 3.47 -9.33
C HIS A 94 7.41 3.75 -9.07
N SER A 95 7.91 4.88 -9.55
CA SER A 95 9.32 5.22 -9.46
C SER A 95 9.73 5.60 -8.04
N ILE A 96 10.67 4.84 -7.49
CA ILE A 96 11.37 5.17 -6.24
C ILE A 96 12.76 5.65 -6.64
N PRO A 97 13.24 6.81 -6.15
CA PRO A 97 14.58 7.29 -6.43
C PRO A 97 15.63 6.22 -6.12
N LYS A 98 16.65 6.07 -6.98
CA LYS A 98 17.68 5.02 -6.81
C LYS A 98 18.32 5.02 -5.42
N LYS A 99 18.54 6.22 -4.83
CA LYS A 99 19.12 6.39 -3.48
C LYS A 99 18.20 5.89 -2.34
N GLU A 100 16.91 5.78 -2.59
CA GLU A 100 15.90 5.35 -1.61
C GLU A 100 15.44 3.91 -1.84
N ARG A 101 15.82 3.34 -2.99
CA ARG A 101 15.47 1.97 -3.34
C ARG A 101 16.40 0.99 -2.64
N VAL A 102 15.88 0.28 -1.67
CA VAL A 102 16.58 -0.78 -0.92
C VAL A 102 16.17 -2.19 -1.33
N HIS A 103 15.11 -2.32 -2.13
CA HIS A 103 14.60 -3.60 -2.61
C HIS A 103 14.08 -3.49 -4.06
N PRO A 104 14.32 -4.49 -4.94
CA PRO A 104 13.88 -4.43 -6.35
C PRO A 104 12.37 -4.26 -6.54
N THR A 105 11.57 -4.82 -5.65
CA THR A 105 10.11 -4.77 -5.66
C THR A 105 9.54 -3.93 -4.52
N GLN A 106 10.28 -2.91 -4.09
CA GLN A 106 9.80 -1.99 -3.05
C GLN A 106 8.55 -1.26 -3.53
N MET A 107 7.51 -1.29 -2.69
CA MET A 107 6.26 -0.58 -2.92
C MET A 107 6.47 0.93 -2.69
N PRO A 108 5.87 1.80 -3.52
CA PRO A 108 5.89 3.24 -3.26
C PRO A 108 5.12 3.59 -1.99
N GLU A 109 5.67 4.47 -1.17
CA GLU A 109 5.02 4.92 0.07
C GLU A 109 3.67 5.56 -0.20
N GLY A 110 3.55 6.39 -1.24
CA GLY A 110 2.30 7.06 -1.60
C GLY A 110 1.11 6.12 -1.85
N LEU A 111 1.34 4.84 -2.21
CA LEU A 111 0.26 3.86 -2.32
C LEU A 111 -0.27 3.48 -0.93
N VAL A 112 0.63 3.23 0.00
CA VAL A 112 0.28 2.88 1.39
C VAL A 112 -0.32 4.09 2.11
N GLU A 113 0.25 5.28 1.92
CA GLU A 113 -0.28 6.55 2.46
C GLU A 113 -1.73 6.74 2.08
N ARG A 114 -2.05 6.59 0.79
CA ARG A 114 -3.43 6.74 0.31
C ARG A 114 -4.38 5.72 0.94
N ILE A 115 -3.96 4.44 1.04
CA ILE A 115 -4.76 3.40 1.69
C ILE A 115 -5.03 3.78 3.15
N LEU A 116 -3.99 4.12 3.90
CA LEU A 116 -4.11 4.39 5.34
C LEU A 116 -4.89 5.68 5.61
N ALA A 117 -4.65 6.75 4.85
CA ALA A 117 -5.40 8.00 4.99
C ALA A 117 -6.91 7.81 4.84
N VAL A 118 -7.34 6.92 3.93
CA VAL A 118 -8.75 6.66 3.66
C VAL A 118 -9.33 5.60 4.60
N ALA A 119 -8.58 4.54 4.89
CA ALA A 119 -9.13 3.31 5.49
C ALA A 119 -8.68 3.04 6.93
N SER A 120 -7.93 3.93 7.55
CA SER A 120 -7.53 3.82 8.95
C SER A 120 -7.80 5.08 9.75
N LYS A 121 -7.81 4.94 11.05
CA LYS A 121 -7.97 6.02 12.02
C LYS A 121 -7.09 5.75 13.25
N GLU A 122 -6.91 6.75 14.09
CA GLU A 122 -6.21 6.65 15.36
C GLU A 122 -6.68 5.43 16.16
N GLY A 123 -5.72 4.68 16.72
CA GLY A 123 -5.95 3.45 17.50
C GLY A 123 -6.15 2.19 16.66
N ASP A 124 -6.13 2.28 15.33
CA ASP A 124 -6.15 1.10 14.47
C ASP A 124 -4.75 0.45 14.39
N ILE A 125 -4.75 -0.89 14.29
CA ILE A 125 -3.54 -1.70 14.10
C ILE A 125 -3.47 -2.13 12.64
N VAL A 126 -2.36 -1.80 11.98
CA VAL A 126 -2.08 -2.22 10.61
C VAL A 126 -1.21 -3.46 10.62
N LEU A 127 -1.63 -4.51 9.90
CA LEU A 127 -0.87 -5.74 9.73
C LEU A 127 -0.38 -5.86 8.30
N ASP A 128 0.93 -6.06 8.12
CA ASP A 128 1.53 -6.46 6.85
C ASP A 128 2.30 -7.78 7.04
N ASN A 129 1.70 -8.88 6.58
CA ASN A 129 2.25 -10.21 6.72
C ASN A 129 3.28 -10.58 5.63
N PHE A 130 3.58 -9.66 4.71
CA PHE A 130 4.61 -9.77 3.67
C PHE A 130 5.39 -8.46 3.54
N MET A 131 5.80 -7.85 4.67
CA MET A 131 6.26 -6.46 4.72
C MET A 131 7.52 -6.17 3.90
N GLY A 132 8.29 -7.17 3.50
CA GLY A 132 9.50 -7.01 2.68
C GLY A 132 10.46 -5.98 3.25
N SER A 133 10.63 -4.87 2.54
CA SER A 133 11.47 -3.75 2.98
C SER A 133 10.80 -2.78 3.96
N GLY A 134 9.60 -3.11 4.47
CA GLY A 134 8.93 -2.37 5.55
C GLY A 134 8.25 -1.06 5.14
N THR A 135 7.83 -0.91 3.88
CA THR A 135 7.18 0.33 3.43
C THR A 135 5.92 0.65 4.24
N THR A 136 5.09 -0.36 4.53
CA THR A 136 3.89 -0.18 5.36
C THR A 136 4.25 0.31 6.77
N GLY A 137 5.27 -0.28 7.39
CA GLY A 137 5.72 0.12 8.73
C GLY A 137 6.30 1.54 8.77
N VAL A 138 7.01 1.96 7.70
CA VAL A 138 7.51 3.34 7.56
C VAL A 138 6.35 4.33 7.55
N VAL A 139 5.31 4.05 6.76
CA VAL A 139 4.14 4.94 6.68
C VAL A 139 3.37 4.93 8.00
N CYS A 140 3.09 3.74 8.58
CA CYS A 140 2.39 3.64 9.85
C CYS A 140 3.07 4.47 10.95
N LYS A 141 4.40 4.36 11.07
CA LYS A 141 5.15 5.10 12.08
C LYS A 141 5.07 6.60 11.86
N ARG A 142 5.09 7.07 10.61
CA ARG A 142 4.95 8.51 10.28
C ARG A 142 3.55 9.04 10.61
N GLU A 143 2.52 8.23 10.35
CA GLU A 143 1.12 8.58 10.59
C GLU A 143 0.65 8.28 12.03
N GLY A 144 1.55 7.81 12.92
CA GLY A 144 1.20 7.50 14.31
C GLY A 144 0.28 6.29 14.49
N LEU A 145 0.31 5.33 13.54
CA LEU A 145 -0.49 4.11 13.59
C LEU A 145 0.31 2.95 14.18
N ASP A 146 -0.36 2.07 14.92
CA ASP A 146 0.22 0.82 15.38
C ASP A 146 0.46 -0.13 14.21
N PHE A 147 1.62 -0.83 14.21
CA PHE A 147 2.02 -1.68 13.11
C PHE A 147 2.53 -3.04 13.58
N ILE A 148 2.10 -4.08 12.88
CA ILE A 148 2.64 -5.43 13.01
C ILE A 148 3.13 -5.87 11.64
N GLY A 149 4.44 -6.08 11.49
CA GLY A 149 5.06 -6.56 10.26
C GLY A 149 5.57 -8.00 10.40
N MET A 150 5.45 -8.79 9.34
CA MET A 150 6.02 -10.12 9.24
C MET A 150 6.87 -10.23 7.98
N GLU A 151 8.07 -10.79 8.11
CA GLU A 151 9.00 -11.04 7.01
C GLU A 151 9.80 -12.29 7.31
N ILE A 152 9.82 -13.23 6.35
CA ILE A 152 10.54 -14.50 6.50
C ILE A 152 12.04 -14.38 6.25
N ASN A 153 12.45 -13.41 5.42
CA ASN A 153 13.85 -13.20 5.08
C ASN A 153 14.51 -12.27 6.11
N PRO A 154 15.48 -12.74 6.92
CA PRO A 154 16.08 -11.94 7.97
C PRO A 154 16.81 -10.68 7.44
N LYS A 155 17.34 -10.70 6.22
CA LYS A 155 17.99 -9.52 5.61
C LYS A 155 16.97 -8.44 5.28
N HIS A 156 15.79 -8.83 4.80
CA HIS A 156 14.71 -7.89 4.53
C HIS A 156 14.13 -7.35 5.84
N LEU A 157 13.98 -8.20 6.86
CA LEU A 157 13.55 -7.80 8.19
C LEU A 157 14.48 -6.73 8.79
N GLU A 158 15.81 -6.97 8.74
CA GLU A 158 16.80 -6.01 9.21
C GLU A 158 16.72 -4.67 8.44
N THR A 159 16.52 -4.76 7.11
CA THR A 159 16.35 -3.57 6.27
C THR A 159 15.08 -2.81 6.62
N ALA A 160 13.98 -3.51 6.83
CA ALA A 160 12.70 -2.93 7.24
C ALA A 160 12.82 -2.22 8.58
N GLN A 161 13.42 -2.89 9.58
CA GLN A 161 13.64 -2.32 10.91
C GLN A 161 14.44 -1.02 10.84
N LYS A 162 15.59 -1.02 10.12
CA LYS A 162 16.41 0.18 9.94
C LYS A 162 15.66 1.33 9.26
N ARG A 163 14.76 1.03 8.33
CA ARG A 163 13.94 2.07 7.68
C ARG A 163 12.90 2.64 8.63
N ILE A 164 12.19 1.77 9.36
CA ILE A 164 11.15 2.17 10.31
C ILE A 164 11.77 2.99 11.46
N ASP A 165 12.92 2.56 11.98
CA ASP A 165 13.59 3.27 13.09
C ASP A 165 14.07 4.67 12.72
N LYS A 166 14.36 4.90 11.43
CA LYS A 166 14.80 6.21 10.93
C LYS A 166 13.66 7.22 10.77
N VAL A 167 12.41 6.77 10.84
CA VAL A 167 11.27 7.69 10.72
C VAL A 167 11.20 8.57 11.96
N ILE A 168 11.26 9.88 11.73
CA ILE A 168 11.00 10.88 12.75
C ILE A 168 9.51 11.19 12.71
N LEU A 169 8.83 11.16 13.85
CA LEU A 169 7.43 11.55 13.95
C LEU A 169 7.27 13.02 13.58
N LEU A 170 6.22 13.37 12.84
CA LEU A 170 5.96 14.75 12.38
C LEU A 170 5.96 15.74 13.55
N ASP A 171 5.38 15.38 14.69
CA ASP A 171 5.34 16.20 15.90
C ASP A 171 6.73 16.52 16.45
N GLN A 172 7.71 15.63 16.23
CA GLN A 172 9.11 15.90 16.59
C GLN A 172 9.80 16.79 15.56
N PHE A 173 9.30 16.84 14.31
CA PHE A 173 9.84 17.67 13.25
C PHE A 173 9.46 19.14 13.46
N GLU A 174 8.24 19.43 13.87
CA GLU A 174 7.78 20.80 14.17
C GLU A 174 8.53 21.42 15.34
N SER A 175 9.01 20.61 16.28
CA SER A 175 9.84 21.07 17.40
C SER A 175 11.31 21.34 17.03
N ILE A 176 11.78 20.82 15.89
CA ILE A 176 13.19 20.92 15.46
C ILE A 176 13.37 21.99 14.36
N ILE A 177 12.34 22.24 13.56
CA ILE A 177 12.38 23.21 12.47
C ILE A 177 11.33 24.28 12.72
N ASP A 178 11.79 25.46 13.13
CA ASP A 178 10.99 26.71 13.13
C ASP A 178 10.77 27.12 11.66
N TRP A 179 9.94 26.33 10.94
CA TRP A 179 9.67 26.52 9.52
C TRP A 179 8.55 27.50 9.32
N ASP A 180 8.90 28.77 9.17
CA ASP A 180 7.96 29.86 8.84
C ASP A 180 7.60 29.84 7.34
N TRP A 181 6.67 28.98 6.94
CA TRP A 181 6.13 28.90 5.57
C TRP A 181 5.24 30.09 5.19
N LYS A 182 4.91 30.99 6.14
CA LYS A 182 4.07 32.18 5.93
C LYS A 182 4.84 33.39 5.39
N LYS A 183 6.14 33.29 5.16
CA LYS A 183 6.99 34.36 4.66
C LYS A 183 7.32 34.31 3.17
N LYS A 184 6.46 33.71 2.36
CA LYS A 184 6.56 33.86 0.89
C LYS A 184 5.23 34.17 0.26
#